data_af3df75385799efb398346d766b0452f
#
_entry.id   af3df75385799efb398346d766b0452f
#
_cell.length_a   1.000
_cell.length_b   1.000
_cell.length_c   1.000
_cell.angle_alpha   90.00
_cell.angle_beta   90.00
_cell.angle_gamma   90.00
#
_symmetry.space_group_name_H-M   'P 1'
#
loop_
_entity.id
_entity.type
_entity.pdbx_description
1 polymer ?
#
loop_
_entity_poly.entity_id
_entity_poly.type
_entity_poly.pdbx_seq_one_letter_code
_entity_poly.pdbx_strand_id
1 'polypeptide(L)'
;LYNDLISKSAIGDLGSDYQKESLKRSMEQAYMLLNSPEAKAFDLSLEPKDVYDVYNTGRFGLGCLLAKRLTQQGARFISVTTEYEPFMGFDTHENGHTRMVGMKKMVDGPIAQLVKDLDKSGHLDRTLIIVASEFSRDMMVEGRPDAKVQEQVNQPDILNDMKFYGMHRHFTDGCSMLMFGGGIKKGFVYGKTADERPCKTIENPIKIEQVHQTIYHTLGIPPDTNYEVEKRPFYTTPDGDGKIVEELLIKV
;
A
#
# COMPACT_ATOMS: atom_id res chain seq x y z
N LEU A 1 -37.11 -0.16 -9.99
CA LEU A 1 -36.12 -1.02 -10.67
C LEU A 1 -35.38 -1.93 -9.69
N TYR A 2 -34.76 -1.38 -8.61
CA TYR A 2 -34.00 -2.14 -7.62
C TYR A 2 -34.85 -3.18 -6.88
N ASN A 3 -35.97 -2.78 -6.29
CA ASN A 3 -36.88 -3.67 -5.60
C ASN A 3 -37.49 -4.73 -6.53
N ASP A 4 -37.70 -4.39 -7.81
CA ASP A 4 -38.16 -5.34 -8.83
C ASP A 4 -37.09 -6.35 -9.23
N LEU A 5 -35.82 -5.93 -9.26
CA LEU A 5 -34.70 -6.84 -9.56
C LEU A 5 -34.48 -7.84 -8.43
N ILE A 6 -34.58 -7.41 -7.18
CA ILE A 6 -34.42 -8.31 -6.02
C ILE A 6 -35.63 -9.22 -5.87
N SER A 7 -36.85 -8.71 -6.01
CA SER A 7 -38.07 -9.53 -5.85
C SER A 7 -38.27 -10.56 -6.93
N LYS A 8 -37.65 -10.39 -8.11
CA LYS A 8 -37.73 -11.30 -9.25
C LYS A 8 -36.47 -12.18 -9.42
N SER A 9 -35.47 -12.00 -8.59
CA SER A 9 -34.20 -12.72 -8.67
C SER A 9 -34.24 -13.90 -7.71
N ALA A 10 -33.80 -15.07 -8.17
CA ALA A 10 -33.58 -16.25 -7.32
C ALA A 10 -32.60 -15.97 -6.15
N ILE A 11 -31.86 -14.89 -6.21
CA ILE A 11 -30.97 -14.40 -5.13
C ILE A 11 -31.78 -13.93 -3.92
N GLY A 12 -33.04 -13.51 -4.10
CA GLY A 12 -33.92 -13.10 -3.00
C GLY A 12 -34.20 -14.19 -1.98
N ASP A 13 -34.11 -15.46 -2.37
CA ASP A 13 -34.37 -16.63 -1.53
C ASP A 13 -33.09 -17.30 -0.99
N LEU A 14 -31.91 -16.86 -1.48
CA LEU A 14 -30.63 -17.44 -1.08
C LEU A 14 -29.91 -16.57 -0.03
N GLY A 15 -29.29 -17.24 0.94
CA GLY A 15 -28.44 -16.60 1.95
C GLY A 15 -29.22 -16.24 3.25
N SER A 16 -28.45 -15.92 4.27
CA SER A 16 -28.97 -15.43 5.56
C SER A 16 -29.54 -14.00 5.43
N ASP A 17 -30.36 -13.59 6.40
CA ASP A 17 -30.89 -12.22 6.47
C ASP A 17 -29.77 -11.17 6.48
N TYR A 18 -28.65 -11.47 7.14
CA TYR A 18 -27.44 -10.62 7.13
C TYR A 18 -26.87 -10.46 5.72
N GLN A 19 -26.77 -11.54 4.94
CA GLN A 19 -26.25 -11.49 3.57
C GLN A 19 -27.18 -10.68 2.64
N LYS A 20 -28.49 -10.88 2.80
CA LYS A 20 -29.50 -10.12 2.05
C LYS A 20 -29.45 -8.63 2.36
N GLU A 21 -29.37 -8.28 3.64
CA GLU A 21 -29.26 -6.88 4.08
C GLU A 21 -27.93 -6.25 3.62
N SER A 22 -26.83 -7.00 3.70
CA SER A 22 -25.50 -6.54 3.22
C SER A 22 -25.51 -6.26 1.73
N LEU A 23 -26.12 -7.14 0.92
CA LEU A 23 -26.24 -6.94 -0.52
C LEU A 23 -27.10 -5.71 -0.84
N LYS A 24 -28.26 -5.59 -0.18
CA LYS A 24 -29.15 -4.43 -0.33
C LYS A 24 -28.41 -3.14 -0.04
N ARG A 25 -27.71 -3.07 1.09
CA ARG A 25 -26.93 -1.89 1.50
C ARG A 25 -25.82 -1.55 0.51
N SER A 26 -25.13 -2.56 -0.02
CA SER A 26 -24.08 -2.38 -1.04
C SER A 26 -24.66 -1.77 -2.32
N MET A 27 -25.84 -2.23 -2.76
CA MET A 27 -26.48 -1.70 -3.96
C MET A 27 -27.01 -0.27 -3.74
N GLU A 28 -27.56 0.03 -2.57
CA GLU A 28 -27.99 1.39 -2.21
C GLU A 28 -26.80 2.37 -2.19
N GLN A 29 -25.69 1.93 -1.63
CA GLN A 29 -24.43 2.72 -1.64
C GLN A 29 -23.90 2.95 -3.05
N ALA A 30 -23.91 1.92 -3.90
CA ALA A 30 -23.51 2.06 -5.30
C ALA A 30 -24.42 3.04 -6.06
N TYR A 31 -25.72 2.96 -5.85
CA TYR A 31 -26.69 3.90 -6.45
C TYR A 31 -26.48 5.33 -5.96
N MET A 32 -26.27 5.53 -4.66
CA MET A 32 -25.95 6.85 -4.10
C MET A 32 -24.66 7.40 -4.70
N LEU A 33 -23.61 6.59 -4.81
CA LEU A 33 -22.35 7.02 -5.40
C LEU A 33 -22.52 7.47 -6.85
N LEU A 34 -23.22 6.68 -7.68
CA LEU A 34 -23.44 7.00 -9.09
C LEU A 34 -24.23 8.30 -9.31
N ASN A 35 -25.07 8.68 -8.35
CA ASN A 35 -25.90 9.89 -8.44
C ASN A 35 -25.32 11.06 -7.62
N SER A 36 -24.18 10.87 -6.96
CA SER A 36 -23.57 11.92 -6.14
C SER A 36 -22.67 12.82 -6.99
N PRO A 37 -22.56 14.11 -6.66
CA PRO A 37 -21.58 15.01 -7.28
C PRO A 37 -20.14 14.54 -7.12
N GLU A 38 -19.85 13.83 -6.03
CA GLU A 38 -18.54 13.29 -5.69
C GLU A 38 -18.08 12.19 -6.68
N ALA A 39 -19.02 11.54 -7.39
CA ALA A 39 -18.70 10.59 -8.47
C ALA A 39 -17.81 11.21 -9.55
N LYS A 40 -17.84 12.53 -9.73
CA LYS A 40 -16.93 13.25 -10.63
C LYS A 40 -15.46 13.12 -10.24
N ALA A 41 -15.14 12.71 -9.01
CA ALA A 41 -13.77 12.40 -8.63
C ALA A 41 -13.13 11.30 -9.51
N PHE A 42 -13.94 10.36 -10.00
CA PHE A 42 -13.48 9.28 -10.87
C PHE A 42 -13.22 9.71 -12.32
N ASP A 43 -13.68 10.87 -12.73
CA ASP A 43 -13.46 11.40 -14.08
C ASP A 43 -12.18 12.24 -14.14
N LEU A 44 -11.07 11.60 -14.53
CA LEU A 44 -9.77 12.24 -14.64
C LEU A 44 -9.69 13.24 -15.80
N SER A 45 -10.64 13.22 -16.75
CA SER A 45 -10.68 14.17 -17.86
C SER A 45 -11.03 15.60 -17.40
N LEU A 46 -11.52 15.76 -16.17
CA LEU A 46 -11.79 17.03 -15.55
C LEU A 46 -10.53 17.75 -15.01
N GLU A 47 -9.42 17.05 -14.94
CA GLU A 47 -8.16 17.68 -14.53
C GLU A 47 -7.57 18.54 -15.67
N PRO A 48 -6.94 19.67 -15.33
CA PRO A 48 -6.15 20.45 -16.31
C PRO A 48 -5.10 19.55 -16.97
N LYS A 49 -4.88 19.78 -18.27
CA LYS A 49 -3.98 18.92 -19.06
C LYS A 49 -2.57 18.85 -18.49
N ASP A 50 -2.04 19.94 -18.01
CA ASP A 50 -0.71 20.03 -17.39
C ASP A 50 -0.63 19.20 -16.10
N VAL A 51 -1.67 19.18 -15.28
CA VAL A 51 -1.78 18.32 -14.09
C VAL A 51 -1.87 16.86 -14.50
N TYR A 52 -2.74 16.54 -15.47
CA TYR A 52 -2.90 15.18 -15.96
C TYR A 52 -1.58 14.61 -16.49
N ASP A 53 -0.87 15.39 -17.33
CA ASP A 53 0.37 14.95 -17.98
C ASP A 53 1.48 14.61 -16.97
N VAL A 54 1.55 15.30 -15.82
CA VAL A 54 2.55 15.01 -14.78
C VAL A 54 2.33 13.64 -14.13
N TYR A 55 1.06 13.24 -13.96
CA TYR A 55 0.72 11.94 -13.40
C TYR A 55 0.67 10.82 -14.45
N ASN A 56 0.62 11.13 -15.72
CA ASN A 56 0.44 10.16 -16.79
C ASN A 56 1.73 9.38 -17.10
N THR A 57 2.29 8.71 -16.10
CA THR A 57 3.43 7.79 -16.22
C THR A 57 3.01 6.35 -16.42
N GLY A 58 1.72 6.10 -16.58
CA GLY A 58 1.08 4.80 -16.66
C GLY A 58 -0.08 4.66 -15.66
N ARG A 59 -0.61 3.46 -15.51
CA ARG A 59 -1.78 3.22 -14.65
C ARG A 59 -1.55 3.59 -13.19
N PHE A 60 -0.35 3.31 -12.66
CA PHE A 60 0.00 3.68 -11.29
C PHE A 60 -0.04 5.21 -11.09
N GLY A 61 0.53 5.97 -12.01
CA GLY A 61 0.51 7.43 -11.94
C GLY A 61 -0.90 8.00 -11.99
N LEU A 62 -1.73 7.50 -12.91
CA LEU A 62 -3.15 7.88 -12.96
C LEU A 62 -3.93 7.43 -11.70
N GLY A 63 -3.54 6.32 -11.09
CA GLY A 63 -4.02 5.89 -9.77
C GLY A 63 -3.69 6.90 -8.67
N CYS A 64 -2.47 7.48 -8.69
CA CYS A 64 -2.09 8.55 -7.76
C CYS A 64 -2.91 9.83 -7.99
N LEU A 65 -3.20 10.19 -9.23
CA LEU A 65 -4.08 11.32 -9.55
C LEU A 65 -5.50 11.08 -9.05
N LEU A 66 -6.02 9.87 -9.25
CA LEU A 66 -7.33 9.48 -8.71
C LEU A 66 -7.33 9.54 -7.18
N ALA A 67 -6.26 9.06 -6.53
CA ALA A 67 -6.11 9.13 -5.08
C ALA A 67 -6.17 10.57 -4.56
N LYS A 68 -5.48 11.51 -5.22
CA LYS A 68 -5.57 12.95 -4.93
C LYS A 68 -7.03 13.42 -4.93
N ARG A 69 -7.75 13.13 -6.00
CA ARG A 69 -9.16 13.56 -6.18
C ARG A 69 -10.07 12.96 -5.12
N LEU A 70 -9.92 11.65 -4.86
CA LEU A 70 -10.71 10.96 -3.85
C LEU A 70 -10.44 11.49 -2.44
N THR A 71 -9.18 11.78 -2.11
CA THR A 71 -8.81 12.41 -0.83
C THR A 71 -9.50 13.76 -0.66
N GLN A 72 -9.55 14.58 -1.71
CA GLN A 72 -10.24 15.87 -1.71
C GLN A 72 -11.76 15.74 -1.51
N GLN A 73 -12.35 14.61 -1.90
CA GLN A 73 -13.77 14.30 -1.66
C GLN A 73 -14.01 13.58 -0.31
N GLY A 74 -12.98 13.42 0.51
CA GLY A 74 -13.12 12.86 1.85
C GLY A 74 -13.05 11.33 1.92
N ALA A 75 -12.54 10.65 0.90
CA ALA A 75 -12.26 9.21 0.98
C ALA A 75 -11.24 8.96 2.10
N ARG A 76 -11.56 8.01 2.99
CA ARG A 76 -10.80 7.77 4.23
C ARG A 76 -9.66 6.78 4.07
N PHE A 77 -9.79 5.85 3.13
CA PHE A 77 -8.80 4.85 2.83
C PHE A 77 -8.72 4.63 1.32
N ILE A 78 -7.53 4.78 0.77
CA ILE A 78 -7.26 4.62 -0.66
C ILE A 78 -6.01 3.76 -0.80
N SER A 79 -6.09 2.72 -1.61
CA SER A 79 -4.96 1.88 -1.97
C SER A 79 -4.65 2.04 -3.45
N VAL A 80 -3.41 2.39 -3.76
CA VAL A 80 -2.89 2.46 -5.12
C VAL A 80 -1.77 1.44 -5.22
N THR A 81 -1.93 0.44 -6.07
CA THR A 81 -0.96 -0.64 -6.22
C THR A 81 -0.39 -0.65 -7.62
N THR A 82 0.86 -1.08 -7.75
CA THR A 82 1.38 -1.52 -9.04
C THR A 82 0.75 -2.86 -9.37
N GLU A 83 0.45 -3.09 -10.65
CA GLU A 83 -0.11 -4.38 -11.06
C GLU A 83 0.90 -5.50 -10.82
N TYR A 84 0.41 -6.62 -10.32
CA TYR A 84 1.20 -7.84 -10.22
C TYR A 84 1.22 -8.53 -11.59
N GLU A 85 2.40 -8.62 -12.15
CA GLU A 85 2.68 -9.45 -13.32
C GLU A 85 3.80 -10.42 -12.93
N PRO A 86 3.55 -11.74 -12.92
CA PRO A 86 4.55 -12.73 -12.54
C PRO A 86 5.84 -12.56 -13.33
N PHE A 87 6.98 -12.55 -12.64
CA PHE A 87 8.31 -12.35 -13.20
C PHE A 87 8.55 -10.99 -13.89
N MET A 88 7.61 -10.06 -13.72
CA MET A 88 7.66 -8.73 -14.31
C MET A 88 7.59 -7.63 -13.23
N GLY A 89 7.84 -6.39 -13.63
CA GLY A 89 7.73 -5.26 -12.72
C GLY A 89 8.60 -5.41 -11.48
N PHE A 90 8.00 -5.25 -10.31
CA PHE A 90 8.66 -5.39 -9.01
C PHE A 90 8.90 -6.85 -8.61
N ASP A 91 8.29 -7.81 -9.29
CA ASP A 91 8.54 -9.24 -9.08
C ASP A 91 9.82 -9.70 -9.81
N THR A 92 10.94 -9.11 -9.42
CA THR A 92 12.24 -9.37 -10.05
C THR A 92 12.78 -10.75 -9.69
N HIS A 93 13.23 -11.50 -10.70
CA HIS A 93 13.84 -12.82 -10.55
C HIS A 93 15.26 -12.84 -11.09
N GLU A 94 15.60 -11.86 -11.93
CA GLU A 94 16.94 -11.63 -12.45
C GLU A 94 17.11 -10.15 -12.79
N ASN A 95 18.35 -9.68 -12.80
CA ASN A 95 18.69 -8.33 -13.24
C ASN A 95 17.88 -7.21 -12.56
N GLY A 96 17.51 -7.41 -11.28
CA GLY A 96 16.59 -6.55 -10.54
C GLY A 96 17.07 -5.12 -10.44
N HIS A 97 18.36 -4.87 -10.19
CA HIS A 97 18.89 -3.50 -10.11
C HIS A 97 18.73 -2.71 -11.40
N THR A 98 18.96 -3.33 -12.55
CA THR A 98 18.78 -2.67 -13.86
C THR A 98 17.30 -2.42 -14.12
N ARG A 99 16.43 -3.40 -13.81
CA ARG A 99 14.98 -3.28 -13.98
C ARG A 99 14.38 -2.21 -13.08
N MET A 100 14.87 -2.06 -11.85
CA MET A 100 14.41 -1.04 -10.89
C MET A 100 14.55 0.39 -11.40
N VAL A 101 15.47 0.67 -12.33
CA VAL A 101 15.57 2.01 -12.95
C VAL A 101 14.28 2.41 -13.66
N GLY A 102 13.67 1.49 -14.41
CA GLY A 102 12.37 1.70 -15.06
C GLY A 102 11.23 1.81 -14.05
N MET A 103 11.21 0.91 -13.05
CA MET A 103 10.19 0.91 -11.99
C MET A 103 10.18 2.21 -11.18
N LYS A 104 11.35 2.71 -10.81
CA LYS A 104 11.49 3.99 -10.12
C LYS A 104 10.88 5.14 -10.92
N LYS A 105 11.14 5.21 -12.22
CA LYS A 105 10.56 6.26 -13.08
C LYS A 105 9.03 6.23 -13.11
N MET A 106 8.44 5.04 -12.99
CA MET A 106 6.99 4.88 -12.98
C MET A 106 6.36 5.39 -11.68
N VAL A 107 7.00 5.20 -10.54
CA VAL A 107 6.40 5.46 -9.22
C VAL A 107 6.87 6.78 -8.58
N ASP A 108 8.11 7.16 -8.75
CA ASP A 108 8.76 8.27 -8.03
C ASP A 108 8.10 9.62 -8.31
N GLY A 109 7.96 9.97 -9.59
CA GLY A 109 7.31 11.21 -10.01
C GLY A 109 5.88 11.38 -9.51
N PRO A 110 4.99 10.42 -9.78
CA PRO A 110 3.60 10.50 -9.31
C PRO A 110 3.44 10.55 -7.80
N ILE A 111 4.24 9.79 -7.03
CA ILE A 111 4.21 9.85 -5.56
C ILE A 111 4.67 11.23 -5.08
N ALA A 112 5.78 11.73 -5.60
CA ALA A 112 6.29 13.05 -5.23
C ALA A 112 5.30 14.17 -5.58
N GLN A 113 4.62 14.06 -6.73
CA GLN A 113 3.61 15.04 -7.12
C GLN A 113 2.37 14.96 -6.23
N LEU A 114 1.92 13.75 -5.86
CA LEU A 114 0.79 13.56 -4.95
C LEU A 114 1.07 14.24 -3.59
N VAL A 115 2.26 14.02 -3.03
CA VAL A 115 2.66 14.67 -1.76
C VAL A 115 2.63 16.19 -1.90
N LYS A 116 3.21 16.75 -2.98
CA LYS A 116 3.23 18.20 -3.23
C LYS A 116 1.83 18.78 -3.39
N ASP A 117 0.96 18.10 -4.13
CA ASP A 117 -0.40 18.59 -4.39
C ASP A 117 -1.24 18.59 -3.11
N LEU A 118 -1.13 17.54 -2.29
CA LEU A 118 -1.81 17.47 -1.01
C LEU A 118 -1.26 18.47 0.00
N ASP A 119 0.05 18.72 0.02
CA ASP A 119 0.67 19.76 0.85
C ASP A 119 0.16 21.14 0.43
N LYS A 120 0.22 21.47 -0.85
CA LYS A 120 -0.25 22.75 -1.40
C LYS A 120 -1.73 23.01 -1.14
N SER A 121 -2.55 21.97 -1.13
CA SER A 121 -3.99 22.09 -0.88
C SER A 121 -4.37 21.99 0.61
N GLY A 122 -3.40 21.88 1.53
CA GLY A 122 -3.62 21.75 2.97
C GLY A 122 -4.26 20.41 3.38
N HIS A 123 -4.20 19.39 2.53
CA HIS A 123 -4.73 18.06 2.85
C HIS A 123 -3.67 17.14 3.47
N LEU A 124 -2.37 17.41 3.25
CA LEU A 124 -1.31 16.53 3.70
C LEU A 124 -1.24 16.39 5.23
N ASP A 125 -1.54 17.46 5.98
CA ASP A 125 -1.50 17.42 7.44
C ASP A 125 -2.51 16.45 8.07
N ARG A 126 -3.59 16.14 7.33
CA ARG A 126 -4.63 15.18 7.74
C ARG A 126 -4.71 13.94 6.86
N THR A 127 -3.71 13.71 6.04
CA THR A 127 -3.62 12.54 5.16
C THR A 127 -2.27 11.86 5.38
N LEU A 128 -2.30 10.63 5.88
CA LEU A 128 -1.11 9.81 5.97
C LEU A 128 -0.92 9.06 4.66
N ILE A 129 0.19 9.31 3.97
CA ILE A 129 0.61 8.56 2.78
C ILE A 129 1.69 7.58 3.20
N ILE A 130 1.52 6.31 2.85
CA ILE A 130 2.47 5.23 3.13
C ILE A 130 2.88 4.60 1.80
N VAL A 131 4.18 4.51 1.57
CA VAL A 131 4.75 3.76 0.46
C VAL A 131 5.48 2.57 1.02
N ALA A 132 4.99 1.39 0.73
CA ALA A 132 5.50 0.14 1.27
C ALA A 132 5.37 -1.00 0.27
N SER A 133 6.08 -2.06 0.53
CA SER A 133 5.90 -3.38 -0.08
C SER A 133 5.80 -4.43 1.01
N GLU A 134 5.42 -5.65 0.63
CA GLU A 134 5.23 -6.77 1.56
C GLU A 134 6.54 -7.29 2.15
N PHE A 135 7.65 -7.17 1.41
CA PHE A 135 9.01 -7.55 1.82
C PHE A 135 10.04 -6.83 0.96
N SER A 136 11.31 -6.92 1.34
CA SER A 136 12.42 -6.54 0.46
C SER A 136 12.92 -7.73 -0.36
N ARG A 137 13.82 -7.45 -1.31
CA ARG A 137 14.53 -8.48 -2.04
C ARG A 137 16.01 -8.42 -1.69
N ASP A 138 16.59 -9.60 -1.41
CA ASP A 138 18.02 -9.72 -1.19
C ASP A 138 18.77 -9.47 -2.53
N MET A 139 19.99 -9.02 -2.40
CA MET A 139 20.91 -8.84 -3.54
C MET A 139 21.33 -10.17 -4.19
N MET A 140 21.03 -11.31 -3.55
CA MET A 140 21.44 -12.63 -4.00
C MET A 140 20.27 -13.58 -4.23
N VAL A 141 20.55 -14.67 -4.90
CA VAL A 141 19.60 -15.70 -5.31
C VAL A 141 19.04 -16.47 -4.12
N GLU A 142 17.81 -16.91 -4.25
CA GLU A 142 17.22 -17.92 -3.38
C GLU A 142 17.95 -19.26 -3.50
N GLY A 143 18.20 -19.86 -2.37
CA GLY A 143 18.77 -21.20 -2.28
C GLY A 143 19.94 -21.28 -1.32
N ARG A 144 20.17 -22.49 -0.85
CA ARG A 144 21.42 -22.80 -0.15
C ARG A 144 22.55 -22.77 -1.18
N PRO A 145 23.78 -22.39 -0.79
CA PRO A 145 24.95 -22.70 -1.59
C PRO A 145 24.83 -24.17 -2.01
N ASP A 146 25.06 -24.48 -3.27
CA ASP A 146 24.95 -25.82 -3.87
C ASP A 146 23.55 -26.42 -4.09
N ALA A 147 22.47 -25.75 -3.73
CA ALA A 147 21.12 -26.20 -4.06
C ALA A 147 20.78 -25.82 -5.51
N LYS A 148 20.58 -26.80 -6.37
CA LYS A 148 19.92 -26.60 -7.65
C LYS A 148 18.43 -26.45 -7.38
N VAL A 149 17.95 -25.23 -7.34
CA VAL A 149 16.52 -24.97 -7.38
C VAL A 149 16.12 -24.91 -8.84
N GLN A 150 15.16 -25.74 -9.23
CA GLN A 150 14.59 -25.72 -10.57
C GLN A 150 14.06 -24.30 -10.83
N GLU A 151 14.43 -23.71 -11.93
CA GLU A 151 14.05 -22.33 -12.32
C GLU A 151 14.90 -21.19 -11.72
N GLN A 152 15.93 -21.48 -10.96
CA GLN A 152 16.86 -20.44 -10.50
C GLN A 152 18.18 -20.48 -11.26
N VAL A 153 18.70 -19.28 -11.55
CA VAL A 153 19.96 -19.14 -12.26
C VAL A 153 21.09 -19.68 -11.39
N ASN A 154 21.94 -20.56 -11.94
CA ASN A 154 23.19 -20.96 -11.29
C ASN A 154 24.04 -19.71 -11.04
N GLN A 155 24.40 -19.47 -9.79
CA GLN A 155 25.24 -18.35 -9.42
C GLN A 155 26.70 -18.69 -9.38
N PRO A 156 27.56 -17.81 -9.90
CA PRO A 156 28.96 -17.87 -9.58
C PRO A 156 29.21 -17.49 -8.12
N ASP A 157 30.26 -18.08 -7.51
CA ASP A 157 30.69 -17.71 -6.15
C ASP A 157 31.05 -16.23 -6.02
N ILE A 158 31.42 -15.61 -7.14
CA ILE A 158 31.73 -14.18 -7.26
C ILE A 158 30.75 -13.54 -8.23
N LEU A 159 29.95 -12.57 -7.74
CA LEU A 159 29.02 -11.80 -8.57
C LEU A 159 29.80 -10.74 -9.34
N ASN A 160 30.08 -11.01 -10.60
CA ASN A 160 30.81 -10.15 -11.51
C ASN A 160 29.94 -9.49 -12.60
N ASP A 161 28.66 -9.79 -12.63
CA ASP A 161 27.72 -9.26 -13.63
C ASP A 161 26.49 -8.69 -12.93
N MET A 162 26.06 -7.50 -13.33
CA MET A 162 24.88 -6.80 -12.80
C MET A 162 23.58 -7.62 -12.92
N LYS A 163 23.49 -8.53 -13.89
CA LYS A 163 22.32 -9.39 -14.05
C LYS A 163 22.07 -10.31 -12.88
N PHE A 164 23.09 -10.60 -12.06
CA PHE A 164 22.98 -11.42 -10.85
C PHE A 164 22.54 -10.66 -9.62
N TYR A 165 22.40 -9.32 -9.69
CA TYR A 165 21.92 -8.50 -8.59
C TYR A 165 20.42 -8.29 -8.64
N GLY A 166 19.79 -8.18 -7.48
CA GLY A 166 18.35 -7.94 -7.36
C GLY A 166 17.52 -9.12 -7.82
N MET A 167 17.89 -10.32 -7.39
CA MET A 167 17.24 -11.58 -7.72
C MET A 167 16.00 -11.84 -6.84
N HIS A 168 15.36 -12.98 -7.06
CA HIS A 168 14.03 -13.31 -6.54
C HIS A 168 13.91 -13.41 -5.00
N ARG A 169 14.98 -13.65 -4.27
CA ARG A 169 14.86 -13.98 -2.85
C ARG A 169 14.03 -12.97 -2.06
N HIS A 170 12.94 -13.46 -1.49
CA HIS A 170 12.09 -12.72 -0.56
C HIS A 170 12.86 -12.55 0.76
N PHE A 171 13.06 -11.31 1.17
CA PHE A 171 13.78 -10.98 2.38
C PHE A 171 12.82 -10.30 3.36
N THR A 172 12.52 -11.01 4.46
CA THR A 172 11.52 -10.58 5.44
C THR A 172 12.12 -10.00 6.72
N ASP A 173 13.45 -10.10 6.89
CA ASP A 173 14.14 -9.62 8.09
C ASP A 173 14.38 -8.10 8.09
N GLY A 174 14.01 -7.41 7.04
CA GLY A 174 14.07 -5.96 6.95
C GLY A 174 13.48 -5.45 5.65
N CYS A 175 12.68 -4.39 5.76
CA CYS A 175 12.24 -3.59 4.62
C CYS A 175 12.17 -2.12 5.03
N SER A 176 12.09 -1.23 4.04
CA SER A 176 11.96 0.20 4.28
C SER A 176 10.58 0.68 3.85
N MET A 177 10.02 1.60 4.62
CA MET A 177 8.77 2.28 4.31
C MET A 177 9.01 3.78 4.24
N LEU A 178 8.25 4.48 3.38
CA LEU A 178 8.19 5.94 3.38
C LEU A 178 6.83 6.37 3.91
N MET A 179 6.83 7.40 4.75
CA MET A 179 5.62 7.98 5.30
C MET A 179 5.63 9.49 5.13
N PHE A 180 4.47 10.06 4.77
CA PHE A 180 4.32 11.51 4.57
C PHE A 180 3.01 11.99 5.18
N GLY A 181 3.02 13.19 5.75
CA GLY A 181 1.81 13.83 6.28
C GLY A 181 1.27 13.18 7.56
N GLY A 182 0.00 13.38 7.84
CA GLY A 182 -0.76 12.71 8.91
C GLY A 182 -0.09 12.65 10.28
N GLY A 183 0.60 13.71 10.71
CA GLY A 183 1.27 13.75 12.04
C GLY A 183 2.65 13.08 12.08
N ILE A 184 3.20 12.63 10.95
CA ILE A 184 4.54 12.05 10.87
C ILE A 184 5.61 13.15 10.78
N LYS A 185 6.72 12.99 11.47
CA LYS A 185 7.87 13.89 11.42
C LYS A 185 8.44 14.00 10.01
N LYS A 186 8.69 15.22 9.57
CA LYS A 186 9.32 15.52 8.27
C LYS A 186 10.85 15.37 8.37
N GLY A 187 11.46 14.80 7.31
CA GLY A 187 12.92 14.70 7.22
C GLY A 187 13.57 13.82 8.29
N PHE A 188 12.83 12.82 8.78
CA PHE A 188 13.27 11.93 9.85
C PHE A 188 13.50 10.52 9.32
N VAL A 189 14.62 9.93 9.72
CA VAL A 189 14.95 8.52 9.43
C VAL A 189 14.97 7.77 10.75
N TYR A 190 14.24 6.66 10.81
CA TYR A 190 14.16 5.81 11.99
C TYR A 190 14.60 4.39 11.65
N GLY A 191 15.48 3.86 12.47
CA GLY A 191 16.06 2.54 12.24
C GLY A 191 17.23 2.56 11.26
N LYS A 192 17.94 1.46 11.23
CA LYS A 192 19.08 1.24 10.33
C LYS A 192 19.17 -0.23 9.94
N THR A 193 19.42 -0.50 8.68
CA THR A 193 19.80 -1.82 8.20
C THR A 193 21.30 -1.96 8.13
N ALA A 194 21.81 -3.18 8.27
CA ALA A 194 23.23 -3.47 8.10
C ALA A 194 23.66 -3.20 6.66
N ASP A 195 24.88 -2.71 6.50
CA ASP A 195 25.50 -2.54 5.18
C ASP A 195 25.94 -3.88 4.58
N GLU A 196 26.08 -4.88 5.43
CA GLU A 196 26.50 -6.24 5.07
C GLU A 196 25.30 -7.18 5.00
N ARG A 197 25.43 -8.19 4.14
CA ARG A 197 24.43 -9.25 4.06
C ARG A 197 24.31 -10.01 5.39
N PRO A 198 23.09 -10.35 5.75
CA PRO A 198 21.82 -10.32 5.01
C PRO A 198 21.02 -9.01 5.13
N CYS A 199 21.63 -7.87 5.40
CA CYS A 199 20.98 -6.53 5.47
C CYS A 199 19.85 -6.45 6.51
N LYS A 200 20.01 -7.14 7.64
CA LYS A 200 19.04 -7.13 8.73
C LYS A 200 18.93 -5.74 9.38
N THR A 201 17.78 -5.45 9.94
CA THR A 201 17.64 -4.25 10.77
C THR A 201 18.48 -4.39 12.05
N ILE A 202 19.41 -3.47 12.27
CA ILE A 202 20.38 -3.50 13.39
C ILE A 202 20.12 -2.41 14.43
N GLU A 203 19.39 -1.36 14.08
CA GLU A 203 18.99 -0.31 15.02
C GLU A 203 17.49 -0.08 14.91
N ASN A 204 16.82 0.06 16.05
CA ASN A 204 15.40 0.37 16.18
C ASN A 204 14.49 -0.46 15.25
N PRO A 205 14.54 -1.80 15.32
CA PRO A 205 13.68 -2.62 14.50
C PRO A 205 12.21 -2.39 14.86
N ILE A 206 11.36 -2.25 13.83
CA ILE A 206 9.92 -2.09 13.99
C ILE A 206 9.24 -3.36 13.48
N LYS A 207 8.36 -3.93 14.30
CA LYS A 207 7.49 -5.03 13.86
C LYS A 207 6.29 -4.49 13.09
N ILE A 208 5.71 -5.32 12.24
CA ILE A 208 4.55 -4.92 11.43
C ILE A 208 3.35 -4.52 12.29
N GLU A 209 3.16 -5.15 13.45
CA GLU A 209 2.11 -4.79 14.40
C GLU A 209 2.30 -3.36 14.93
N GLN A 210 3.53 -2.94 15.16
CA GLN A 210 3.83 -1.57 15.59
C GLN A 210 3.58 -0.54 14.47
N VAL A 211 3.83 -0.93 13.21
CA VAL A 211 3.46 -0.10 12.05
C VAL A 211 1.95 0.11 12.03
N HIS A 212 1.17 -0.97 12.12
CA HIS A 212 -0.29 -0.88 12.13
C HIS A 212 -0.80 -0.05 13.30
N GLN A 213 -0.27 -0.26 14.52
CA GLN A 213 -0.65 0.55 15.68
C GLN A 213 -0.35 2.03 15.49
N THR A 214 0.80 2.35 14.91
CA THR A 214 1.15 3.75 14.61
C THR A 214 0.18 4.36 13.60
N ILE A 215 -0.20 3.60 12.56
CA ILE A 215 -1.21 4.03 11.58
C ILE A 215 -2.57 4.24 12.26
N TYR A 216 -3.05 3.29 13.03
CA TYR A 216 -4.33 3.42 13.75
C TYR A 216 -4.33 4.61 14.72
N HIS A 217 -3.23 4.81 15.44
CA HIS A 217 -3.07 5.96 16.32
C HIS A 217 -3.20 7.28 15.56
N THR A 218 -2.57 7.43 14.40
CA THR A 218 -2.69 8.64 13.57
C THR A 218 -4.11 8.86 13.03
N LEU A 219 -4.90 7.80 12.89
CA LEU A 219 -6.31 7.85 12.53
C LEU A 219 -7.24 8.08 13.72
N GLY A 220 -6.71 8.20 14.95
CA GLY A 220 -7.48 8.35 16.17
C GLY A 220 -8.20 7.07 16.60
N ILE A 221 -7.73 5.91 16.16
CA ILE A 221 -8.28 4.60 16.54
C ILE A 221 -7.45 4.05 17.70
N PRO A 222 -8.04 3.88 18.89
CA PRO A 222 -7.36 3.31 20.06
C PRO A 222 -6.90 1.86 19.82
N PRO A 223 -5.80 1.42 20.46
CA PRO A 223 -5.27 0.08 20.30
C PRO A 223 -6.21 -1.03 20.81
N ASP A 224 -7.03 -0.73 21.80
CA ASP A 224 -8.02 -1.63 22.39
C ASP A 224 -9.33 -1.71 21.59
N THR A 225 -9.42 -0.99 20.46
CA THR A 225 -10.58 -1.07 19.58
C THR A 225 -10.76 -2.50 19.07
N ASN A 226 -11.96 -3.02 19.26
CA ASN A 226 -12.33 -4.37 18.85
C ASN A 226 -13.74 -4.43 18.28
N TYR A 227 -14.02 -5.53 17.58
CA TYR A 227 -15.34 -5.91 17.11
C TYR A 227 -15.67 -7.29 17.67
N GLU A 228 -16.89 -7.47 18.13
CA GLU A 228 -17.36 -8.80 18.49
C GLU A 228 -17.94 -9.52 17.26
N VAL A 229 -17.38 -10.69 16.95
CA VAL A 229 -17.92 -11.61 15.96
C VAL A 229 -18.15 -12.95 16.65
N GLU A 230 -19.38 -13.44 16.68
CA GLU A 230 -19.74 -14.69 17.34
C GLU A 230 -19.27 -14.76 18.81
N LYS A 231 -19.40 -13.67 19.54
CA LYS A 231 -18.96 -13.51 20.95
C LYS A 231 -17.43 -13.62 21.14
N ARG A 232 -16.65 -13.36 20.08
CA ARG A 232 -15.19 -13.28 20.15
C ARG A 232 -14.75 -11.88 19.78
N PRO A 233 -13.91 -11.24 20.59
CA PRO A 233 -13.35 -9.93 20.23
C PRO A 233 -12.28 -10.10 19.15
N PHE A 234 -12.36 -9.27 18.12
CA PHE A 234 -11.31 -9.08 17.10
C PHE A 234 -10.73 -7.69 17.29
N TYR A 235 -9.52 -7.62 17.73
CA TYR A 235 -8.78 -6.38 17.92
C TYR A 235 -8.15 -5.88 16.62
N THR A 236 -7.85 -4.59 16.56
CA THR A 236 -7.12 -3.97 15.44
C THR A 236 -5.69 -4.50 15.30
N THR A 237 -5.12 -5.03 16.40
CA THR A 237 -3.83 -5.72 16.44
C THR A 237 -3.97 -6.96 17.31
N PRO A 238 -3.05 -7.95 17.19
CA PRO A 238 -3.10 -9.14 18.01
C PRO A 238 -3.26 -8.82 19.52
N ASP A 239 -4.29 -9.40 20.12
CA ASP A 239 -4.62 -9.28 21.54
C ASP A 239 -4.87 -7.85 22.07
N GLY A 240 -5.05 -6.86 21.20
CA GLY A 240 -5.15 -5.45 21.57
C GLY A 240 -3.82 -4.86 22.06
N ASP A 241 -2.75 -5.64 22.00
CA ASP A 241 -1.42 -5.23 22.37
C ASP A 241 -0.72 -4.59 21.16
N GLY A 242 -0.34 -3.35 21.28
CA GLY A 242 0.44 -2.67 20.26
C GLY A 242 1.19 -1.50 20.86
N LYS A 243 2.43 -1.38 20.48
CA LYS A 243 3.24 -0.21 20.83
C LYS A 243 3.34 0.67 19.60
N ILE A 244 2.84 1.87 19.70
CA ILE A 244 3.07 2.91 18.70
C ILE A 244 4.55 3.29 18.70
N VAL A 245 5.05 3.68 17.54
CA VAL A 245 6.41 4.22 17.40
C VAL A 245 6.33 5.73 17.54
N GLU A 246 6.31 6.20 18.78
CA GLU A 246 6.14 7.62 19.12
C GLU A 246 7.22 8.51 18.49
N GLU A 247 8.41 7.96 18.27
CA GLU A 247 9.53 8.65 17.65
C GLU A 247 9.23 9.13 16.22
N LEU A 248 8.31 8.48 15.53
CA LEU A 248 7.87 8.87 14.18
C LEU A 248 6.90 10.05 14.20
N LEU A 249 6.25 10.32 15.34
CA LEU A 249 5.16 11.27 15.45
C LEU A 249 5.65 12.67 15.79
N ILE A 250 4.96 13.69 15.25
CA ILE A 250 5.11 15.07 15.69
C ILE A 250 4.57 15.16 17.12
N LYS A 251 5.35 15.68 18.04
CA LYS A 251 4.84 15.97 19.39
C LYS A 251 3.91 17.17 19.29
N VAL A 252 2.66 16.96 19.61
CA VAL A 252 1.64 18.02 19.74
C VAL A 252 1.72 18.63 21.12
#